data_693adeaba28b5b1634f4ee4ce14d86ff
#
_entry.id   693adeaba28b5b1634f4ee4ce14d86ff
#
_cell.length_a   1.000
_cell.length_b   1.000
_cell.length_c   1.000
_cell.angle_alpha   90.00
_cell.angle_beta   90.00
_cell.angle_gamma   90.00
#
_symmetry.space_group_name_H-M   'P 1'
#
loop_
_entity.id
_entity.type
_entity.pdbx_description
1 polymer ?
#
loop_
_entity_poly.entity_id
_entity_poly.type
_entity_poly.pdbx_seq_one_letter_code
_entity_poly.pdbx_strand_id
1 'polypeptide(L)'
;MARTLHLVDAENLALTANCTTEAVNESYLRYTETFDQSQDALRIIACSHHNATAVFFGWGAVPSQTLMRSGENGAELALIEECLAQIEKLNVSHVVIGSGDGLFLDLVLELQSRGIEVTIFGFEGHTSRRLRMAANNSIILPNPKLEVAAVQSLTS
;
A
#
# COMPACT_ATOMS: atom_id res chain seq x y z
N MET A 1 -11.83 -21.22 1.26
CA MET A 1 -11.02 -20.70 0.15
C MET A 1 -9.96 -19.73 0.65
N ALA A 2 -8.78 -19.82 0.08
CA ALA A 2 -7.70 -18.90 0.43
C ALA A 2 -7.99 -17.52 -0.16
N ARG A 3 -7.66 -16.48 0.60
CA ARG A 3 -7.95 -15.08 0.26
C ARG A 3 -6.68 -14.27 0.04
N THR A 4 -6.80 -13.20 -0.71
CA THR A 4 -5.76 -12.18 -0.82
C THR A 4 -6.12 -11.00 0.08
N LEU A 5 -5.16 -10.58 0.90
CA LEU A 5 -5.30 -9.41 1.77
C LEU A 5 -4.45 -8.27 1.19
N HIS A 6 -5.08 -7.13 0.94
CA HIS A 6 -4.41 -5.93 0.48
C HIS A 6 -4.21 -4.96 1.64
N LEU A 7 -2.99 -4.54 1.86
CA LEU A 7 -2.63 -3.50 2.84
C LEU A 7 -2.20 -2.26 2.07
N VAL A 8 -2.94 -1.18 2.20
CA VAL A 8 -2.69 0.05 1.45
C VAL A 8 -2.28 1.17 2.39
N ASP A 9 -1.06 1.66 2.19
CA ASP A 9 -0.53 2.83 2.88
C ASP A 9 -0.82 4.07 2.02
N ALA A 10 -1.86 4.81 2.38
CA ALA A 10 -2.38 5.87 1.53
C ALA A 10 -1.37 6.99 1.28
N GLU A 11 -0.66 7.46 2.31
CA GLU A 11 0.34 8.53 2.17
C GLU A 11 1.51 8.07 1.31
N ASN A 12 1.95 6.84 1.48
CA ASN A 12 3.07 6.31 0.69
C ASN A 12 2.71 6.22 -0.78
N LEU A 13 1.54 5.70 -1.12
CA LEU A 13 1.10 5.57 -2.51
C LEU A 13 0.74 6.92 -3.14
N ALA A 14 0.27 7.88 -2.35
CA ALA A 14 0.04 9.24 -2.82
C ALA A 14 1.35 10.05 -2.95
N LEU A 15 2.46 9.52 -2.46
CA LEU A 15 3.79 10.14 -2.49
C LEU A 15 3.83 11.49 -1.76
N THR A 16 3.01 11.64 -0.72
CA THR A 16 2.94 12.87 0.06
C THR A 16 2.38 12.61 1.46
N ALA A 17 2.86 13.37 2.43
CA ALA A 17 2.36 13.33 3.79
C ALA A 17 1.04 14.11 3.96
N ASN A 18 0.71 14.96 2.98
CA ASN A 18 -0.51 15.79 2.99
C ASN A 18 -1.31 15.49 1.73
N CYS A 19 -2.21 14.53 1.84
CA CYS A 19 -2.95 14.02 0.69
C CYS A 19 -4.07 14.96 0.27
N THR A 20 -4.20 15.17 -1.04
CA THR A 20 -5.41 15.71 -1.65
C THR A 20 -6.31 14.54 -2.08
N THR A 21 -7.60 14.81 -2.23
CA THR A 21 -8.55 13.82 -2.76
C THR A 21 -8.11 13.32 -4.13
N GLU A 22 -7.63 14.23 -4.99
CA GLU A 22 -7.15 13.90 -6.34
C GLU A 22 -5.94 12.96 -6.30
N ALA A 23 -4.97 13.21 -5.42
CA ALA A 23 -3.78 12.36 -5.30
C ALA A 23 -4.14 10.96 -4.82
N VAL A 24 -5.06 10.86 -3.86
CA VAL A 24 -5.56 9.57 -3.39
C VAL A 24 -6.31 8.83 -4.50
N ASN A 25 -7.14 9.55 -5.26
CA ASN A 25 -7.88 8.95 -6.36
C ASN A 25 -6.96 8.44 -7.48
N GLU A 26 -5.91 9.18 -7.82
CA GLU A 26 -4.90 8.71 -8.78
C GLU A 26 -4.22 7.43 -8.30
N SER A 27 -3.87 7.35 -7.02
CA SER A 27 -3.30 6.15 -6.42
C SER A 27 -4.27 4.97 -6.50
N TYR A 28 -5.54 5.22 -6.20
CA TYR A 28 -6.60 4.22 -6.30
C TYR A 28 -6.71 3.66 -7.73
N LEU A 29 -6.71 4.52 -8.72
CA LEU A 29 -6.81 4.09 -10.12
C LEU A 29 -5.60 3.24 -10.54
N ARG A 30 -4.40 3.65 -10.19
CA ARG A 30 -3.19 2.86 -10.48
C ARG A 30 -3.22 1.50 -9.79
N TYR A 31 -3.65 1.48 -8.54
CA TYR A 31 -3.74 0.26 -7.76
C TYR A 31 -4.77 -0.71 -8.34
N THR A 32 -5.95 -0.22 -8.68
CA THR A 32 -7.03 -1.06 -9.22
C THR A 32 -6.79 -1.51 -10.66
N GLU A 33 -6.00 -0.78 -11.44
CA GLU A 33 -5.54 -1.24 -12.75
C GLU A 33 -4.55 -2.40 -12.65
N THR A 34 -3.79 -2.45 -11.56
CA THR A 34 -2.77 -3.46 -11.34
C THR A 34 -3.33 -4.75 -10.76
N PHE A 35 -4.26 -4.65 -9.82
CA PHE A 35 -4.79 -5.78 -9.08
C PHE A 35 -6.27 -6.01 -9.36
N ASP A 36 -6.63 -7.28 -9.57
CA ASP A 36 -8.02 -7.70 -9.68
C ASP A 36 -8.81 -7.31 -8.42
N GLN A 37 -9.99 -6.74 -8.62
CA GLN A 37 -10.88 -6.32 -7.56
C GLN A 37 -11.94 -7.37 -7.25
N SER A 38 -11.52 -8.63 -7.15
CA SER A 38 -12.40 -9.74 -6.84
C SER A 38 -13.06 -9.56 -5.46
N GLN A 39 -14.24 -10.16 -5.29
CA GLN A 39 -14.98 -10.10 -4.02
C GLN A 39 -14.30 -10.91 -2.91
N ASP A 40 -13.42 -11.83 -3.26
CA ASP A 40 -12.69 -12.66 -2.30
C ASP A 40 -11.48 -11.95 -1.69
N ALA A 41 -11.11 -10.77 -2.21
CA ALA A 41 -10.03 -9.98 -1.68
C ALA A 41 -10.51 -9.10 -0.53
N LEU A 42 -9.69 -9.01 0.50
CA LEU A 42 -9.91 -8.10 1.63
C LEU A 42 -8.96 -6.92 1.48
N ARG A 43 -9.45 -5.72 1.79
CA ARG A 43 -8.68 -4.50 1.62
C ARG A 43 -8.69 -3.69 2.89
N ILE A 44 -7.49 -3.29 3.33
CA ILE A 44 -7.30 -2.43 4.49
C ILE A 44 -6.47 -1.24 4.01
N ILE A 45 -6.99 -0.04 4.20
CA ILE A 45 -6.28 1.19 3.91
C ILE A 45 -6.03 1.96 5.20
N ALA A 46 -4.82 2.48 5.38
CA ALA A 46 -4.48 3.26 6.55
C ALA A 46 -3.94 4.63 6.18
N CYS A 47 -4.20 5.59 7.03
CA CYS A 47 -3.72 6.95 6.88
C CYS A 47 -3.66 7.64 8.25
N SER A 48 -2.99 8.81 8.29
CA SER A 48 -3.04 9.71 9.44
C SER A 48 -4.41 10.40 9.49
N HIS A 49 -4.82 10.85 10.66
CA HIS A 49 -6.12 11.51 10.85
C HIS A 49 -6.33 12.71 9.93
N HIS A 50 -5.30 13.51 9.69
CA HIS A 50 -5.43 14.71 8.84
C HIS A 50 -5.68 14.37 7.37
N ASN A 51 -5.40 13.14 6.94
CA ASN A 51 -5.65 12.68 5.57
C ASN A 51 -6.96 11.88 5.43
N ALA A 52 -7.70 11.69 6.51
CA ALA A 52 -8.88 10.82 6.51
C ALA A 52 -9.94 11.26 5.50
N THR A 53 -10.21 12.55 5.38
CA THR A 53 -11.19 13.08 4.44
C THR A 53 -10.77 12.83 3.00
N ALA A 54 -9.49 13.09 2.67
CA ALA A 54 -8.96 12.83 1.33
C ALA A 54 -9.06 11.36 0.96
N VAL A 55 -8.75 10.47 1.90
CA VAL A 55 -8.85 9.01 1.68
C VAL A 55 -10.30 8.59 1.52
N PHE A 56 -11.19 9.08 2.37
CA PHE A 56 -12.62 8.74 2.29
C PHE A 56 -13.22 9.09 0.94
N PHE A 57 -12.91 10.27 0.41
CA PHE A 57 -13.47 10.71 -0.87
C PHE A 57 -12.64 10.27 -2.09
N GLY A 58 -11.35 10.04 -1.93
CA GLY A 58 -10.44 9.71 -3.04
C GLY A 58 -10.27 8.22 -3.31
N TRP A 59 -10.25 7.39 -2.26
CA TRP A 59 -10.17 5.95 -2.42
C TRP A 59 -11.55 5.40 -2.80
N GLY A 60 -11.72 5.05 -4.03
CA GLY A 60 -13.00 4.84 -4.72
C GLY A 60 -13.95 3.77 -4.17
N ALA A 61 -14.75 3.20 -5.07
CA ALA A 61 -15.91 2.39 -4.71
C ALA A 61 -15.59 0.96 -4.20
N VAL A 62 -14.34 0.52 -4.28
CA VAL A 62 -13.98 -0.83 -3.80
C VAL A 62 -14.06 -0.85 -2.28
N PRO A 63 -14.86 -1.76 -1.69
CA PRO A 63 -14.98 -1.82 -0.23
C PRO A 63 -13.65 -2.04 0.45
N SER A 64 -13.35 -1.22 1.45
CA SER A 64 -12.11 -1.28 2.20
C SER A 64 -12.37 -0.94 3.66
N GLN A 65 -11.64 -1.60 4.56
CA GLN A 65 -11.59 -1.18 5.95
C GLN A 65 -10.59 -0.03 6.05
N THR A 66 -11.00 1.08 6.64
CA THR A 66 -10.12 2.24 6.82
C THR A 66 -9.64 2.33 8.26
N LEU A 67 -8.32 2.44 8.43
CA LEU A 67 -7.68 2.64 9.72
C LEU A 67 -7.04 4.02 9.76
N MET A 68 -7.20 4.71 10.88
CA MET A 68 -6.61 6.03 11.07
C MET A 68 -5.72 6.00 12.30
N ARG A 69 -4.43 6.31 12.11
CA ARG A 69 -3.48 6.40 13.20
C ARG A 69 -2.45 7.46 12.87
N SER A 70 -2.37 8.48 13.70
CA SER A 70 -1.40 9.56 13.56
C SER A 70 -0.13 9.26 14.35
N GLY A 71 0.89 10.10 14.14
CA GLY A 71 2.18 9.96 14.79
C GLY A 71 3.19 9.27 13.90
N GLU A 72 4.41 9.14 14.37
CA GLU A 72 5.50 8.51 13.62
C GLU A 72 5.15 7.06 13.29
N ASN A 73 5.16 6.74 11.99
CA ASN A 73 4.84 5.40 11.48
C ASN A 73 3.44 4.90 11.86
N GLY A 74 2.51 5.81 12.16
CA GLY A 74 1.19 5.41 12.67
C GLY A 74 0.41 4.53 11.69
N ALA A 75 0.32 4.94 10.42
CA ALA A 75 -0.41 4.18 9.40
C ALA A 75 0.22 2.80 9.17
N GLU A 76 1.55 2.73 9.06
CA GLU A 76 2.28 1.48 8.86
C GLU A 76 2.08 0.51 10.02
N LEU A 77 2.18 1.00 11.25
CA LEU A 77 1.95 0.17 12.45
C LEU A 77 0.52 -0.34 12.51
N ALA A 78 -0.45 0.49 12.16
CA ALA A 78 -1.86 0.07 12.12
C ALA A 78 -2.07 -1.05 11.10
N LEU A 79 -1.48 -0.96 9.92
CA LEU A 79 -1.55 -2.00 8.89
C LEU A 79 -0.91 -3.31 9.37
N ILE A 80 0.26 -3.23 9.99
CA ILE A 80 0.97 -4.41 10.49
C ILE A 80 0.12 -5.13 11.56
N GLU A 81 -0.38 -4.40 12.53
CA GLU A 81 -1.20 -4.95 13.61
C GLU A 81 -2.48 -5.60 13.06
N GLU A 82 -3.17 -4.91 12.16
CA GLU A 82 -4.41 -5.43 11.57
C GLU A 82 -4.14 -6.65 10.69
N CYS A 83 -3.06 -6.65 9.92
CA CYS A 83 -2.67 -7.80 9.11
C CYS A 83 -2.47 -9.05 9.98
N LEU A 84 -1.69 -8.92 11.05
CA LEU A 84 -1.44 -10.06 11.95
C LEU A 84 -2.72 -10.56 12.62
N ALA A 85 -3.64 -9.66 12.98
CA ALA A 85 -4.94 -10.04 13.53
C ALA A 85 -5.81 -10.78 12.50
N GLN A 86 -5.82 -10.32 11.26
CA GLN A 86 -6.66 -10.93 10.20
C GLN A 86 -6.16 -12.31 9.79
N ILE A 87 -4.86 -12.52 9.67
CA ILE A 87 -4.32 -13.83 9.27
C ILE A 87 -4.54 -14.91 10.33
N GLU A 88 -4.75 -14.53 11.60
CA GLU A 88 -5.12 -15.47 12.65
C GLU A 88 -6.56 -15.99 12.53
N LYS A 89 -7.42 -15.19 11.90
CA LYS A 89 -8.86 -15.47 11.80
C LYS A 89 -9.27 -15.99 10.43
N LEU A 90 -8.54 -15.63 9.39
CA LEU A 90 -8.93 -15.89 8.00
C LEU A 90 -7.86 -16.72 7.30
N ASN A 91 -8.31 -17.50 6.32
CA ASN A 91 -7.41 -18.26 5.47
C ASN A 91 -6.85 -17.32 4.38
N VAL A 92 -5.70 -16.73 4.66
CA VAL A 92 -5.00 -15.83 3.74
C VAL A 92 -3.81 -16.56 3.15
N SER A 93 -3.73 -16.61 1.83
CA SER A 93 -2.61 -17.24 1.12
C SER A 93 -1.66 -16.21 0.49
N HIS A 94 -2.11 -14.98 0.33
CA HIS A 94 -1.35 -13.93 -0.34
C HIS A 94 -1.64 -12.58 0.32
N VAL A 95 -0.58 -11.82 0.59
CA VAL A 95 -0.69 -10.45 1.08
C VAL A 95 -0.02 -9.52 0.08
N VAL A 96 -0.72 -8.49 -0.34
CA VAL A 96 -0.19 -7.40 -1.16
C VAL A 96 0.04 -6.20 -0.25
N ILE A 97 1.25 -5.70 -0.21
CA ILE A 97 1.60 -4.50 0.56
C ILE A 97 1.75 -3.33 -0.41
N GLY A 98 0.78 -2.43 -0.41
CA GLY A 98 0.80 -1.19 -1.19
C GLY A 98 1.54 -0.11 -0.44
N SER A 99 2.85 -0.27 -0.34
CA SER A 99 3.77 0.68 0.29
C SER A 99 5.21 0.29 -0.05
N GLY A 100 6.07 1.28 -0.13
CA GLY A 100 7.51 1.08 -0.30
C GLY A 100 8.30 1.24 0.99
N ASP A 101 7.65 1.42 2.12
CA ASP A 101 8.31 1.70 3.40
C ASP A 101 9.00 0.46 3.95
N GLY A 102 10.30 0.58 4.25
CA GLY A 102 11.10 -0.51 4.80
C GLY A 102 10.63 -1.06 6.14
N LEU A 103 9.77 -0.33 6.85
CA LEU A 103 9.19 -0.78 8.11
C LEU A 103 8.40 -2.10 7.95
N PHE A 104 7.91 -2.39 6.75
CA PHE A 104 7.18 -3.62 6.47
C PHE A 104 8.07 -4.86 6.33
N LEU A 105 9.39 -4.73 6.36
CA LEU A 105 10.30 -5.86 6.14
C LEU A 105 10.04 -7.03 7.11
N ASP A 106 9.93 -6.73 8.40
CA ASP A 106 9.70 -7.77 9.40
C ASP A 106 8.37 -8.49 9.19
N LEU A 107 7.34 -7.74 8.77
CA LEU A 107 6.05 -8.33 8.41
C LEU A 107 6.19 -9.28 7.22
N VAL A 108 6.92 -8.90 6.18
CA VAL A 108 7.16 -9.78 5.02
C VAL A 108 7.77 -11.09 5.46
N LEU A 109 8.80 -11.04 6.29
CA LEU A 109 9.50 -12.24 6.77
C LEU A 109 8.56 -13.11 7.63
N GLU A 110 7.76 -12.50 8.49
CA GLU A 110 6.78 -13.22 9.33
C GLU A 110 5.72 -13.92 8.46
N LEU A 111 5.18 -13.22 7.47
CA LEU A 111 4.18 -13.80 6.57
C LEU A 111 4.75 -14.99 5.79
N GLN A 112 5.96 -14.84 5.28
CA GLN A 112 6.64 -15.92 4.56
C GLN A 112 6.92 -17.13 5.43
N SER A 113 7.26 -16.92 6.71
CA SER A 113 7.47 -18.00 7.67
C SER A 113 6.19 -18.81 7.90
N ARG A 114 5.03 -18.23 7.64
CA ARG A 114 3.72 -18.88 7.74
C ARG A 114 3.25 -19.45 6.40
N GLY A 115 4.08 -19.44 5.37
CA GLY A 115 3.73 -19.93 4.04
C GLY A 115 2.84 -18.98 3.22
N ILE A 116 2.76 -17.71 3.62
CA ILE A 116 1.98 -16.69 2.91
C ILE A 116 2.88 -15.98 1.90
N GLU A 117 2.44 -15.92 0.64
CA GLU A 117 3.15 -15.22 -0.41
C GLU A 117 2.94 -13.71 -0.29
N VAL A 118 4.00 -12.93 -0.53
CA VAL A 118 3.95 -11.47 -0.38
C VAL A 118 4.33 -10.78 -1.68
N THR A 119 3.52 -9.82 -2.10
CA THR A 119 3.80 -8.92 -3.22
C THR A 119 3.91 -7.49 -2.70
N ILE A 120 4.96 -6.78 -3.11
CA ILE A 120 5.12 -5.36 -2.83
C ILE A 120 4.66 -4.57 -4.05
N PHE A 121 3.86 -3.53 -3.81
CA PHE A 121 3.47 -2.53 -4.81
C PHE A 121 3.98 -1.17 -4.39
N GLY A 122 4.74 -0.52 -5.25
CA GLY A 122 5.32 0.79 -4.93
C GLY A 122 5.80 1.52 -6.18
N PHE A 123 6.59 2.57 -5.96
CA PHE A 123 7.10 3.44 -7.02
C PHE A 123 8.62 3.50 -7.02
N GLU A 124 9.22 3.66 -8.20
CA GLU A 124 10.67 3.87 -8.34
C GLU A 124 11.12 5.05 -7.48
N GLY A 125 12.27 4.88 -6.82
CA GLY A 125 12.84 5.89 -5.94
C GLY A 125 12.10 6.08 -4.61
N HIS A 126 11.03 5.32 -4.37
CA HIS A 126 10.20 5.43 -3.17
C HIS A 126 9.89 4.06 -2.56
N THR A 127 10.71 3.05 -2.90
CA THR A 127 10.52 1.69 -2.40
C THR A 127 11.84 1.17 -1.85
N SER A 128 11.82 0.71 -0.61
CA SER A 128 12.98 0.13 0.06
C SER A 128 13.53 -1.05 -0.74
N ARG A 129 14.83 -1.03 -1.02
CA ARG A 129 15.50 -2.12 -1.73
C ARG A 129 15.41 -3.44 -0.96
N ARG A 130 15.58 -3.41 0.35
CA ARG A 130 15.47 -4.60 1.19
C ARG A 130 14.09 -5.22 1.12
N LEU A 131 13.06 -4.38 1.10
CA LEU A 131 11.67 -4.81 0.99
C LEU A 131 11.43 -5.51 -0.34
N ARG A 132 11.90 -4.91 -1.45
CA ARG A 132 11.80 -5.51 -2.78
C ARG A 132 12.48 -6.87 -2.86
N MET A 133 13.68 -6.97 -2.28
CA MET A 133 14.46 -8.20 -2.31
C MET A 133 13.87 -9.32 -1.46
N ALA A 134 13.21 -8.98 -0.36
CA ALA A 134 12.61 -9.96 0.54
C ALA A 134 11.30 -10.54 0.02
N ALA A 135 10.50 -9.75 -0.67
CA ALA A 135 9.17 -10.16 -1.16
C ALA A 135 9.25 -11.22 -2.24
N ASN A 136 8.22 -12.05 -2.34
CA ASN A 136 8.09 -13.03 -3.42
C ASN A 136 7.99 -12.35 -4.79
N ASN A 137 7.23 -11.25 -4.85
CA ASN A 137 7.07 -10.45 -6.06
C ASN A 137 7.09 -8.96 -5.72
N SER A 138 7.52 -8.14 -6.68
CA SER A 138 7.44 -6.69 -6.56
C SER A 138 6.92 -6.09 -7.86
N ILE A 139 5.97 -5.18 -7.73
CA ILE A 139 5.42 -4.41 -8.84
C ILE A 139 5.77 -2.96 -8.57
N ILE A 140 6.77 -2.44 -9.28
CA ILE A 140 7.31 -1.11 -9.06
C ILE A 140 7.00 -0.26 -10.29
N LEU A 141 6.11 0.69 -10.13
CA LEU A 141 5.69 1.58 -11.21
C LEU A 141 6.64 2.79 -11.33
N PRO A 142 6.69 3.42 -12.51
CA PRO A 142 7.39 4.68 -12.66
C PRO A 142 6.86 5.71 -11.67
N ASN A 143 7.76 6.50 -11.07
CA ASN A 143 7.38 7.52 -10.10
C ASN A 143 6.94 8.77 -10.84
N PRO A 144 5.66 9.20 -10.73
CA PRO A 144 5.16 10.38 -11.45
C PRO A 144 5.93 11.66 -11.13
N LYS A 145 6.42 11.80 -9.90
CA LYS A 145 7.20 12.98 -9.49
C LYS A 145 8.57 13.03 -10.18
N LEU A 146 9.21 11.87 -10.37
CA LEU A 146 10.48 11.79 -11.09
C LEU A 146 10.30 12.06 -12.58
N GLU A 147 9.21 11.58 -13.19
CA GLU A 147 8.88 11.85 -14.59
C GLU A 147 8.65 13.34 -14.85
N VAL A 148 7.88 14.01 -13.97
CA VAL A 148 7.65 15.45 -14.07
C VAL A 148 8.97 16.23 -13.98
N ALA A 149 9.85 15.88 -13.04
CA ALA A 149 11.16 16.49 -12.88
C ALA A 149 12.02 16.31 -14.13
N ALA A 150 12.01 15.11 -14.73
CA ALA A 150 12.76 14.83 -15.97
C ALA A 150 12.25 15.68 -17.15
N VAL A 151 10.93 15.81 -17.32
CA VAL A 151 10.31 16.63 -18.36
C VAL A 151 10.68 18.11 -18.17
N GLN A 152 10.60 18.62 -16.95
CA GLN A 152 10.98 20.00 -16.64
C GLN A 152 12.46 20.26 -16.94
N SER A 153 13.33 19.30 -16.65
CA SER A 153 14.76 19.40 -16.96
C SER A 153 15.02 19.47 -18.46
N LEU A 154 14.22 18.78 -19.29
CA LEU A 154 14.34 18.79 -20.74
C LEU A 154 13.85 20.11 -21.38
N THR A 155 12.96 20.84 -20.70
CA THR A 155 12.34 22.07 -21.22
C THR A 155 12.99 23.35 -20.72
N SER A 156 13.93 23.26 -19.79
CA SER A 156 14.62 24.42 -19.21
C SER A 156 15.87 24.86 -20.01
#